data_a1292db1f777f08214ef34fb350874b3
#
_entry.id   a1292db1f777f08214ef34fb350874b3
#
_cell.length_a   1.000
_cell.length_b   1.000
_cell.length_c   1.000
_cell.angle_alpha   90.00
_cell.angle_beta   90.00
_cell.angle_gamma   90.00
#
_symmetry.space_group_name_H-M   'P 1'
#
loop_
_entity.id
_entity.type
_entity.pdbx_description
1 polymer ?
#
loop_
_entity_poly.entity_id
_entity_poly.type
_entity_poly.pdbx_seq_one_letter_code
_entity_poly.pdbx_strand_id
1 'polypeptide(L)'
;MAGQTPIAKFRAGQVAAAIWANDVEVKGRTVTILKATVQRRYKDKDGNWQSSSSFSRNEIPLAIHCLQKAFEKIVETQNDASNNGNGNSNSNGKVEEPILDGVM
;
A
#
# COMPACT_ATOMS: atom_id res chain seq x y z
N MET A 1 13.95 9.39 11.96
CA MET A 1 13.56 9.87 12.13
C MET A 1 12.38 9.69 12.24
N ALA A 2 12.07 9.69 12.84
CA ALA A 2 10.88 9.53 13.05
C ALA A 2 10.10 10.35 12.33
N GLY A 3 9.57 10.82 12.11
CA GLY A 3 8.86 11.78 11.45
C GLY A 3 8.20 11.42 10.16
N GLN A 4 8.45 10.25 9.70
CA GLN A 4 7.84 9.86 8.46
C GLN A 4 6.39 9.49 8.69
N THR A 5 5.49 9.96 7.84
CA THR A 5 4.08 9.58 7.93
C THR A 5 3.69 8.91 6.64
N PRO A 6 2.73 8.01 6.68
CA PRO A 6 2.30 7.34 5.46
C PRO A 6 1.53 8.32 4.57
N ILE A 7 1.62 8.10 3.26
CA ILE A 7 0.87 8.94 2.34
C ILE A 7 -0.57 8.44 2.20
N ALA A 8 -0.86 7.24 2.63
CA ALA A 8 -2.22 6.71 2.64
C ALA A 8 -2.30 5.56 3.61
N LYS A 9 -3.48 5.33 4.15
CA LYS A 9 -3.73 4.23 5.03
C LYS A 9 -5.07 3.62 4.72
N PHE A 10 -5.17 2.32 4.83
CA PHE A 10 -6.41 1.58 4.61
C PHE A 10 -6.60 0.61 5.75
N ARG A 11 -7.77 0.60 6.32
CA ARG A 11 -8.03 -0.21 7.50
C ARG A 11 -9.24 -1.09 7.28
N ALA A 12 -9.18 -2.31 7.80
CA ALA A 12 -10.31 -3.22 7.85
C ALA A 12 -10.22 -3.94 9.18
N GLY A 13 -11.12 -3.62 10.11
CA GLY A 13 -11.07 -4.19 11.44
C GLY A 13 -9.78 -3.80 12.14
N GLN A 14 -9.06 -4.79 12.62
CA GLN A 14 -7.83 -4.55 13.34
C GLN A 14 -6.61 -4.52 12.41
N VAL A 15 -6.82 -4.73 11.12
CA VAL A 15 -5.73 -4.78 10.16
C VAL A 15 -5.68 -3.45 9.41
N ALA A 16 -4.49 -2.96 9.17
CA ALA A 16 -4.32 -1.73 8.42
C ALA A 16 -3.11 -1.84 7.52
N ALA A 17 -3.21 -1.29 6.33
CA ALA A 17 -2.08 -1.16 5.42
C ALA A 17 -1.75 0.32 5.29
N ALA A 18 -0.47 0.61 5.17
CA ALA A 18 -0.03 1.99 5.01
C ALA A 18 0.93 2.04 3.84
N ILE A 19 0.89 3.13 3.11
CA ILE A 19 1.78 3.34 1.98
C ILE A 19 2.78 4.42 2.36
N TRP A 20 4.05 4.11 2.13
CA TRP A 20 5.16 4.99 2.50
C TRP A 20 5.91 5.38 1.25
N ALA A 21 6.36 6.60 1.19
CA ALA A 21 7.17 7.08 0.08
C ALA A 21 8.61 7.19 0.55
N ASN A 22 9.51 6.54 -0.17
CA ASN A 22 10.93 6.59 0.17
C ASN A 22 11.69 7.09 -1.05
N ASP A 23 12.58 8.03 -0.83
CA ASP A 23 13.41 8.54 -1.91
C ASP A 23 14.72 7.78 -1.91
N VAL A 24 15.10 7.27 -3.06
CA VAL A 24 16.36 6.59 -3.20
C VAL A 24 17.12 7.21 -4.38
N GLU A 25 18.44 7.10 -4.32
CA GLU A 25 19.26 7.61 -5.37
C GLU A 25 19.58 6.50 -6.33
N VAL A 26 19.33 6.71 -7.61
CA VAL A 26 19.63 5.75 -8.65
C VAL A 26 20.34 6.48 -9.75
N LYS A 27 21.61 6.20 -9.95
CA LYS A 27 22.39 6.80 -11.01
C LYS A 27 22.35 8.32 -10.97
N GLY A 28 22.51 8.85 -9.79
CA GLY A 28 22.56 10.31 -9.63
C GLY A 28 21.21 10.99 -9.65
N ARG A 29 20.14 10.25 -9.70
CA ARG A 29 18.79 10.81 -9.69
C ARG A 29 18.04 10.33 -8.49
N THR A 30 17.19 11.16 -7.97
CA THR A 30 16.33 10.76 -6.86
C THR A 30 15.05 10.17 -7.41
N VAL A 31 14.75 8.96 -6.98
CA VAL A 31 13.54 8.27 -7.40
C VAL A 31 12.72 7.96 -6.16
N THR A 32 11.44 8.25 -6.21
CA THR A 32 10.54 7.94 -5.10
C THR A 32 9.95 6.57 -5.31
N ILE A 33 10.12 5.71 -4.32
CA ILE A 33 9.59 4.37 -4.34
C ILE A 33 8.48 4.28 -3.32
N LEU A 34 7.34 3.72 -3.72
CA LEU A 34 6.21 3.53 -2.82
C LEU A 34 6.21 2.10 -2.32
N LYS A 35 6.06 1.95 -1.03
CA LYS A 35 6.03 0.64 -0.40
C LYS A 35 4.84 0.56 0.53
N ALA A 36 4.34 -0.62 0.74
CA ALA A 36 3.22 -0.82 1.65
C ALA A 36 3.63 -1.73 2.79
N THR A 37 3.13 -1.42 3.96
CA THR A 37 3.24 -2.31 5.11
C THR A 37 1.83 -2.67 5.53
N VAL A 38 1.65 -3.87 6.10
CA VAL A 38 0.36 -4.27 6.63
C VAL A 38 0.59 -4.85 8.00
N GLN A 39 -0.25 -4.45 8.95
CA GLN A 39 -0.10 -4.88 10.32
C GLN A 39 -1.46 -5.05 10.96
N ARG A 40 -1.49 -5.87 12.00
CA ARG A 40 -2.65 -6.07 12.82
C ARG A 40 -2.36 -5.45 14.16
N ARG A 41 -3.31 -4.71 14.71
CA ARG A 41 -3.16 -4.16 16.03
C ARG A 41 -3.98 -4.96 17.03
N TYR A 42 -3.43 -5.17 18.19
CA TYR A 42 -4.14 -5.92 19.23
C TYR A 42 -3.71 -5.39 20.59
N LYS A 43 -4.53 -5.67 21.58
CA LYS A 43 -4.21 -5.31 22.94
C LYS A 43 -3.66 -6.52 23.63
N ASP A 44 -2.52 -6.39 24.27
CA ASP A 44 -1.95 -7.52 24.98
C ASP A 44 -2.62 -7.66 26.35
N LYS A 45 -2.19 -8.62 27.14
CA LYS A 45 -2.85 -8.89 28.39
C LYS A 45 -2.64 -7.79 29.42
N ASP A 46 -1.67 -6.93 29.21
CA ASP A 46 -1.45 -5.81 30.10
C ASP A 46 -2.20 -4.57 29.64
N GLY A 47 -3.00 -4.69 28.61
CA GLY A 47 -3.77 -3.55 28.12
C GLY A 47 -3.02 -2.64 27.17
N ASN A 48 -1.83 -3.01 26.79
CA ASN A 48 -1.04 -2.17 25.88
C ASN A 48 -1.28 -2.56 24.43
N TRP A 49 -1.32 -1.57 23.55
CA TRP A 49 -1.52 -1.81 22.14
C TRP A 49 -0.22 -2.29 21.50
N GLN A 50 -0.31 -3.35 20.74
CA GLN A 50 0.83 -3.93 20.05
C GLN A 50 0.50 -4.08 18.57
N SER A 51 1.54 -4.25 17.76
CA SER A 51 1.36 -4.48 16.34
C SER A 51 2.05 -5.79 15.96
N SER A 52 1.48 -6.48 15.01
CA SER A 52 2.02 -7.75 14.55
C SER A 52 1.87 -7.84 13.04
N SER A 53 2.81 -8.50 12.39
CA SER A 53 2.68 -8.78 10.97
C SER A 53 2.27 -10.23 10.74
N SER A 54 1.77 -10.90 11.77
CA SER A 54 1.21 -12.24 11.65
C SER A 54 -0.30 -12.14 11.68
N PHE A 55 -0.98 -12.95 10.90
CA PHE A 55 -2.42 -12.87 10.76
C PHE A 55 -3.04 -14.23 10.95
N SER A 56 -4.09 -14.27 11.76
CA SER A 56 -4.84 -15.51 11.95
C SER A 56 -5.76 -15.72 10.76
N ARG A 57 -6.39 -16.88 10.73
CA ARG A 57 -7.28 -17.24 9.64
C ARG A 57 -8.33 -16.16 9.38
N ASN A 58 -8.91 -15.60 10.44
CA ASN A 58 -9.96 -14.62 10.27
C ASN A 58 -9.43 -13.25 9.86
N GLU A 59 -8.17 -13.01 10.04
CA GLU A 59 -7.56 -11.72 9.68
C GLU A 59 -6.96 -11.70 8.30
N ILE A 60 -6.70 -12.88 7.75
CA ILE A 60 -6.08 -12.94 6.43
C ILE A 60 -6.92 -12.25 5.35
N PRO A 61 -8.24 -12.46 5.29
CA PRO A 61 -9.02 -11.73 4.28
C PRO A 61 -8.98 -10.22 4.46
N LEU A 62 -8.87 -9.77 5.71
CA LEU A 62 -8.76 -8.34 5.98
C LEU A 62 -7.44 -7.79 5.47
N ALA A 63 -6.36 -8.56 5.66
CA ALA A 63 -5.05 -8.15 5.17
C ALA A 63 -5.04 -8.11 3.64
N ILE A 64 -5.69 -9.07 3.01
CA ILE A 64 -5.80 -9.09 1.55
C ILE A 64 -6.52 -7.85 1.07
N HIS A 65 -7.63 -7.52 1.71
CA HIS A 65 -8.40 -6.34 1.33
C HIS A 65 -7.57 -5.07 1.48
N CYS A 66 -6.88 -4.91 2.60
CA CYS A 66 -6.07 -3.73 2.83
C CYS A 66 -4.93 -3.63 1.85
N LEU A 67 -4.30 -4.75 1.53
CA LEU A 67 -3.21 -4.76 0.56
C LEU A 67 -3.72 -4.49 -0.84
N GLN A 68 -4.90 -4.98 -1.16
CA GLN A 68 -5.51 -4.70 -2.46
C GLN A 68 -5.73 -3.19 -2.62
N LYS A 69 -6.23 -2.54 -1.58
CA LYS A 69 -6.44 -1.10 -1.62
C LYS A 69 -5.12 -0.35 -1.73
N ALA A 70 -4.11 -0.82 -1.02
CA ALA A 70 -2.80 -0.21 -1.10
C ALA A 70 -2.21 -0.35 -2.49
N PHE A 71 -2.36 -1.52 -3.09
CA PHE A 71 -1.87 -1.76 -4.44
C PHE A 71 -2.55 -0.81 -5.42
N GLU A 72 -3.86 -0.68 -5.33
CA GLU A 72 -4.61 0.21 -6.21
C GLU A 72 -4.14 1.65 -6.07
N LYS A 73 -3.89 2.07 -4.84
CA LYS A 73 -3.43 3.43 -4.61
C LYS A 73 -2.03 3.66 -5.15
N ILE A 74 -1.15 2.68 -5.01
CA ILE A 74 0.21 2.78 -5.54
C ILE A 74 0.16 2.89 -7.05
N VAL A 75 -0.62 2.03 -7.69
CA VAL A 75 -0.73 2.04 -9.15
C VAL A 75 -1.31 3.37 -9.63
N GLU A 76 -2.34 3.84 -8.95
CA GLU A 76 -2.95 5.11 -9.31
C GLU A 76 -1.95 6.26 -9.17
N THR A 77 -1.21 6.29 -8.09
CA THR A 77 -0.26 7.36 -7.84
C THR A 77 0.89 7.32 -8.86
N GLN A 78 1.36 6.13 -9.18
CA GLN A 78 2.44 6.02 -10.16
C GLN A 78 1.96 6.37 -11.56
N ASN A 79 0.73 6.00 -11.89
CA ASN A 79 0.20 6.37 -13.17
C ASN A 79 0.02 7.86 -13.30
N ASP A 80 -0.44 8.52 -12.25
CA ASP A 80 -0.57 9.96 -12.26
C ASP A 80 0.77 10.63 -12.47
N ALA A 81 1.80 10.15 -11.81
CA ALA A 81 3.12 10.71 -11.95
C ALA A 81 3.67 10.47 -13.36
N SER A 82 3.43 9.29 -13.91
CA SER A 82 3.92 8.97 -15.22
C SER A 82 3.19 9.72 -16.29
N ASN A 83 1.93 9.99 -16.10
CA ASN A 83 1.11 10.66 -17.05
C ASN A 83 1.03 12.12 -16.84
N ASN A 84 1.87 12.66 -16.02
CA ASN A 84 1.85 14.04 -15.76
C ASN A 84 1.88 14.78 -17.03
N GLY A 85 1.03 15.49 -17.36
CA GLY A 85 0.98 16.17 -18.58
C GLY A 85 0.25 15.47 -19.64
N ASN A 86 0.03 14.19 -19.63
CA ASN A 86 -0.63 13.60 -20.59
C ASN A 86 -1.88 13.31 -20.22
N GLY A 87 -2.34 13.33 -19.35
CA GLY A 87 -3.61 13.15 -19.08
C GLY A 87 -4.31 12.03 -19.55
N ASN A 88 -4.30 11.42 -20.08
CA ASN A 88 -5.06 10.54 -20.61
C ASN A 88 -5.15 9.37 -20.02
N SER A 89 -5.51 9.13 -19.74
CA SER A 89 -5.54 8.24 -19.30
C SER A 89 -5.99 7.21 -19.34
N ASN A 90 -6.33 6.98 -19.52
CA ASN A 90 -6.78 6.22 -19.61
C ASN A 90 -6.73 5.26 -19.19
N SER A 91 -6.85 5.21 -18.94
CA SER A 91 -6.87 4.60 -18.70
C SER A 91 -6.96 3.58 -18.56
N ASN A 92 -7.16 3.44 -18.63
CA ASN A 92 -7.28 2.70 -18.58
C ASN A 92 -7.13 1.77 -18.31
N GLY A 93 -7.08 1.77 -18.24
CA GLY A 93 -6.91 1.10 -18.01
C GLY A 93 -6.87 0.07 -17.84
N LYS A 94 -6.86 -0.03 -17.81
CA LYS A 94 -6.90 -0.76 -17.67
C LYS A 94 -6.59 -1.69 -17.34
N VAL A 95 -6.65 -1.68 -17.16
CA VAL A 95 -6.44 -2.32 -16.83
C VAL A 95 -6.53 -3.36 -16.65
N GLU A 96 -6.48 -3.37 -16.72
CA GLU A 96 -6.57 -4.12 -16.53
C GLU A 96 -6.17 -5.10 -16.44
N GLU A 97 -6.05 -5.22 -16.56
CA GLU A 97 -5.70 -5.97 -16.50
C GLU A 97 -5.23 -6.76 -16.07
N PRO A 98 -5.18 -6.82 -16.07
CA PRO A 98 -4.74 -7.53 -15.70
C PRO A 98 -4.62 -8.35 -15.16
N ILE A 99 -4.53 -8.30 -14.94
CA ILE A 99 -4.45 -8.81 -14.41
C ILE A 99 -4.50 -9.77 -13.95
N LEU A 100 -4.55 -9.71 -13.99
CA LEU A 100 -4.61 -10.40 -13.55
C LEU A 100 -4.34 -11.24 -13.29
N ASP A 101 -4.21 -11.27 -13.59
CA ASP A 101 -3.85 -11.83 -13.39
C ASP A 101 -3.61 -12.44 -12.90
N GLY A 102 -3.65 -12.48 -12.66
CA GLY A 102 -3.33 -12.85 -12.09
C GLY A 102 -3.19 -13.54 -11.61
N VAL A 103 -3.18 -13.54 -11.53
CA VAL A 103 -3.02 -13.97 -11.03
C VAL A 103 -2.79 -14.72 -10.69
N MET A 104 -2.57 -15.00 -10.67
CA MET A 104 -2.32 -15.44 -10.31
C MET A 104 -2.27 -15.84 -10.04
#